data_64ca1c7d5553da90c429be2bfe3d5638
#
_entry.id   64ca1c7d5553da90c429be2bfe3d5638
#
_cell.length_a   1.000
_cell.length_b   1.000
_cell.length_c   1.000
_cell.angle_alpha   90.00
_cell.angle_beta   90.00
_cell.angle_gamma   90.00
#
_symmetry.space_group_name_H-M   'P 1'
#
loop_
_entity.id
_entity.type
_entity.pdbx_description
1 polymer ?
#
loop_
_entity_poly.entity_id
_entity_poly.type
_entity_poly.pdbx_seq_one_letter_code
_entity_poly.pdbx_strand_id
1 'polypeptide(L)'
;MKLSAPAGAFRQLAAHMPEIPRADLALALVTLWLGRLCGRMDYAAGFIFMRRMGSAALTATGPVLNVLPLAVNLHATEDLPTLAKRLAAQLKKMRRHQRYDAEQIVRDSGRAAGETPLFGPVLNIKVFDYHLDLPGIQAQTHTLATGPVNDLELALFPDENGGLDIELLANAQRYDDATLSRHALRLMALITQFADNPALRCGDAQMLLAEEQTQLAHLNNTAVTIPAATLSDLVAQQAQKTPEASALADAHYHFTYREMREQVVALAYALRERGVQPGDSVAVALPRSVFLTLALHGIVEAGAAWLPLDTGYPDDRLRMMLEDAQPKLLITTQAQLARFHDIPGMEYLCYSQPLPVSDATPLRLSLPHHTAYIIFTSGSTGRPKGVMVGQTAIVNRLLWMQDHYPLTADDVVAQKTPCSFDVSVWEFFWPFIAGAKLVMAEPEAHRDPLAMQRFFAQYGVTTTHFVPSMLAAFIASLTPASAGEKLRFLKARFL
;
A
#
# COMPACT_ATOMS: atom_id res chain seq x y z
N MET A 1 -19.20 28.92 -1.86
CA MET A 1 -20.31 28.03 -1.41
C MET A 1 -20.79 28.50 -0.04
N LYS A 2 -22.07 28.68 0.15
CA LYS A 2 -22.69 28.97 1.47
C LYS A 2 -23.30 27.71 2.02
N LEU A 3 -23.03 27.42 3.28
CA LEU A 3 -23.48 26.24 4.01
C LEU A 3 -24.08 26.69 5.32
N SER A 4 -25.17 26.04 5.72
CA SER A 4 -25.69 26.14 7.10
C SER A 4 -25.41 24.84 7.82
N ALA A 5 -24.96 24.89 9.06
CA ALA A 5 -24.81 23.68 9.87
C ALA A 5 -26.13 22.90 9.90
N PRO A 6 -26.10 21.56 9.94
CA PRO A 6 -27.32 20.75 9.98
C PRO A 6 -28.28 21.25 11.05
N ALA A 7 -29.57 21.31 10.69
CA ALA A 7 -30.59 21.95 11.49
C ALA A 7 -30.57 21.47 12.96
N GLY A 8 -30.20 22.36 13.85
CA GLY A 8 -30.08 22.06 15.28
C GLY A 8 -28.79 21.42 15.75
N ALA A 9 -27.94 20.82 14.90
CA ALA A 9 -26.72 20.14 15.36
C ALA A 9 -25.74 21.06 16.08
N PHE A 10 -25.41 22.21 15.49
CA PHE A 10 -24.52 23.16 16.17
C PHE A 10 -25.15 23.74 17.42
N ARG A 11 -26.48 23.99 17.43
CA ARG A 11 -27.24 24.43 18.61
C ARG A 11 -27.17 23.39 19.73
N GLN A 12 -27.41 22.13 19.40
CA GLN A 12 -27.33 21.00 20.34
C GLN A 12 -25.91 20.90 20.91
N LEU A 13 -24.90 20.98 20.09
CA LEU A 13 -23.51 20.96 20.53
C LEU A 13 -23.18 22.14 21.47
N ALA A 14 -23.57 23.35 21.11
CA ALA A 14 -23.39 24.54 21.94
C ALA A 14 -24.15 24.46 23.29
N ALA A 15 -25.33 23.82 23.31
CA ALA A 15 -26.08 23.56 24.54
C ALA A 15 -25.39 22.56 25.49
N HIS A 16 -24.64 21.60 24.95
CA HIS A 16 -23.82 20.69 25.75
C HIS A 16 -22.55 21.34 26.31
N MET A 17 -22.13 22.50 25.77
CA MET A 17 -20.89 23.20 26.14
C MET A 17 -21.15 24.68 26.42
N PRO A 18 -22.02 25.03 27.40
CA PRO A 18 -22.49 26.41 27.62
C PRO A 18 -21.35 27.35 28.07
N GLU A 19 -20.28 26.81 28.61
CA GLU A 19 -19.11 27.59 29.05
C GLU A 19 -18.16 27.98 27.89
N ILE A 20 -18.39 27.46 26.67
CA ILE A 20 -17.56 27.78 25.49
C ILE A 20 -18.32 28.73 24.59
N PRO A 21 -17.76 29.91 24.27
CA PRO A 21 -18.35 30.81 23.30
C PRO A 21 -18.55 30.11 21.93
N ARG A 22 -19.69 30.32 21.29
CA ARG A 22 -20.02 29.69 20.00
C ARG A 22 -18.98 29.93 18.92
N ALA A 23 -18.40 31.13 18.90
CA ALA A 23 -17.31 31.48 18.01
C ALA A 23 -16.05 30.62 18.20
N ASP A 24 -15.70 30.32 19.45
CA ASP A 24 -14.54 29.48 19.77
C ASP A 24 -14.84 28.00 19.47
N LEU A 25 -16.08 27.56 19.67
CA LEU A 25 -16.54 26.24 19.29
C LEU A 25 -16.53 26.02 17.77
N ALA A 26 -17.04 26.99 17.01
CA ALA A 26 -17.00 26.97 15.53
C ALA A 26 -15.53 26.94 15.02
N LEU A 27 -14.65 27.74 15.63
CA LEU A 27 -13.22 27.73 15.30
C LEU A 27 -12.58 26.37 15.56
N ALA A 28 -12.87 25.75 16.70
CA ALA A 28 -12.34 24.43 17.04
C ALA A 28 -12.77 23.35 16.04
N LEU A 29 -14.06 23.33 15.65
CA LEU A 29 -14.58 22.43 14.63
C LEU A 29 -13.88 22.59 13.28
N VAL A 30 -13.74 23.83 12.82
CA VAL A 30 -13.12 24.10 11.52
C VAL A 30 -11.63 23.81 11.53
N THR A 31 -10.92 24.15 12.60
CA THR A 31 -9.48 23.81 12.70
C THR A 31 -9.27 22.31 12.81
N LEU A 32 -10.11 21.59 13.55
CA LEU A 32 -10.06 20.13 13.58
C LEU A 32 -10.32 19.53 12.18
N TRP A 33 -11.37 19.99 11.51
CA TRP A 33 -11.70 19.56 10.15
C TRP A 33 -10.53 19.79 9.18
N LEU A 34 -9.92 20.99 9.16
CA LEU A 34 -8.76 21.29 8.30
C LEU A 34 -7.59 20.33 8.55
N GLY A 35 -7.20 20.16 9.82
CA GLY A 35 -6.07 19.28 10.18
C GLY A 35 -6.33 17.83 9.80
N ARG A 36 -7.53 17.34 10.07
CA ARG A 36 -7.95 15.96 9.72
C ARG A 36 -8.03 15.77 8.19
N LEU A 37 -8.52 16.77 7.46
CA LEU A 37 -8.61 16.75 6.00
C LEU A 37 -7.22 16.66 5.34
N CYS A 38 -6.26 17.43 5.87
CA CYS A 38 -4.89 17.49 5.34
C CYS A 38 -3.96 16.42 5.92
N GLY A 39 -4.42 15.61 6.89
CA GLY A 39 -3.59 14.64 7.61
C GLY A 39 -2.47 15.29 8.43
N ARG A 40 -2.66 16.55 8.86
CA ARG A 40 -1.68 17.32 9.62
C ARG A 40 -2.20 17.67 11.00
N MET A 41 -1.45 17.25 12.01
CA MET A 41 -1.76 17.60 13.42
C MET A 41 -1.22 18.97 13.80
N ASP A 42 -0.15 19.42 13.14
CA ASP A 42 0.49 20.73 13.33
C ASP A 42 0.49 21.51 12.00
N TYR A 43 -0.12 22.67 12.01
CA TYR A 43 -0.20 23.55 10.83
C TYR A 43 -0.48 25.01 11.21
N ALA A 44 -0.35 25.93 10.27
CA ALA A 44 -0.77 27.32 10.42
C ALA A 44 -1.95 27.64 9.52
N ALA A 45 -2.95 28.34 10.06
CA ALA A 45 -4.03 28.97 9.31
C ALA A 45 -3.93 30.50 9.44
N GLY A 46 -4.29 31.24 8.41
CA GLY A 46 -4.46 32.68 8.52
C GLY A 46 -5.70 33.00 9.34
N PHE A 47 -5.60 33.88 10.32
CA PHE A 47 -6.75 34.32 11.10
C PHE A 47 -6.93 35.85 10.91
N ILE A 48 -8.13 36.28 10.54
CA ILE A 48 -8.45 37.70 10.29
C ILE A 48 -8.73 38.40 11.60
N PHE A 49 -7.94 39.46 11.90
CA PHE A 49 -8.15 40.36 13.01
C PHE A 49 -8.66 41.73 12.51
N MET A 50 -9.79 42.19 13.05
CA MET A 50 -10.24 43.56 12.87
C MET A 50 -9.50 44.49 13.82
N ARG A 51 -8.68 45.40 13.27
CA ARG A 51 -7.82 46.34 14.04
C ARG A 51 -8.57 47.53 14.60
N ARG A 52 -9.90 47.60 14.46
CA ARG A 52 -10.72 48.76 14.84
C ARG A 52 -10.92 48.91 16.36
N MET A 53 -11.09 47.77 17.03
CA MET A 53 -11.41 47.76 18.47
C MET A 53 -10.27 48.37 19.30
N GLY A 54 -10.63 49.41 20.10
CA GLY A 54 -9.67 50.11 20.97
C GLY A 54 -8.65 51.00 20.23
N SER A 55 -8.98 51.46 18.99
CA SER A 55 -8.11 52.35 18.22
C SER A 55 -8.92 53.53 17.63
N ALA A 56 -8.22 54.59 17.19
CA ALA A 56 -8.80 55.69 16.46
C ALA A 56 -9.48 55.28 15.15
N ALA A 57 -9.21 54.09 14.66
CA ALA A 57 -9.84 53.52 13.46
C ALA A 57 -11.27 52.99 13.70
N LEU A 58 -11.84 53.13 14.90
CA LEU A 58 -13.20 52.65 15.19
C LEU A 58 -14.25 53.28 14.27
N THR A 59 -14.07 54.54 13.91
CA THR A 59 -14.93 55.31 13.04
C THR A 59 -14.43 55.42 11.60
N ALA A 60 -13.32 54.79 11.27
CA ALA A 60 -12.74 54.87 9.92
C ALA A 60 -13.65 54.15 8.90
N THR A 61 -13.86 54.81 7.74
CA THR A 61 -14.51 54.21 6.56
C THR A 61 -13.45 53.51 5.74
N GLY A 62 -13.52 52.19 5.63
CA GLY A 62 -12.60 51.39 4.85
C GLY A 62 -12.06 50.16 5.61
N PRO A 63 -11.39 49.20 4.95
CA PRO A 63 -10.90 48.00 5.60
C PRO A 63 -9.73 48.30 6.55
N VAL A 64 -9.88 47.88 7.80
CA VAL A 64 -8.82 47.96 8.82
C VAL A 64 -8.68 46.54 9.43
N LEU A 65 -7.96 45.70 8.73
CA LEU A 65 -7.77 44.30 9.13
C LEU A 65 -6.29 43.88 9.02
N ASN A 66 -5.97 42.77 9.62
CA ASN A 66 -4.70 42.08 9.45
C ASN A 66 -4.95 40.55 9.47
N VAL A 67 -4.17 39.81 8.71
CA VAL A 67 -4.24 38.35 8.68
C VAL A 67 -2.97 37.79 9.31
N LEU A 68 -3.10 37.14 10.45
CA LEU A 68 -1.96 36.63 11.20
C LEU A 68 -1.95 35.11 11.24
N PRO A 69 -0.78 34.45 11.23
CA PRO A 69 -0.69 33.00 11.30
C PRO A 69 -1.12 32.50 12.68
N LEU A 70 -2.23 31.78 12.73
CA LEU A 70 -2.69 30.99 13.88
C LEU A 70 -2.03 29.62 13.80
N ALA A 71 -1.12 29.33 14.72
CA ALA A 71 -0.56 27.98 14.85
C ALA A 71 -1.62 27.05 15.48
N VAL A 72 -1.95 25.99 14.78
CA VAL A 72 -2.89 24.96 15.22
C VAL A 72 -2.11 23.70 15.51
N ASN A 73 -2.22 23.20 16.75
CA ASN A 73 -1.67 21.93 17.18
C ASN A 73 -2.86 21.08 17.62
N LEU A 74 -3.08 19.95 16.99
CA LEU A 74 -4.16 19.02 17.31
C LEU A 74 -3.60 17.83 18.11
N HIS A 75 -4.31 17.41 19.13
CA HIS A 75 -3.98 16.19 19.87
C HIS A 75 -5.09 15.18 19.72
N ALA A 76 -4.75 13.97 19.27
CA ALA A 76 -5.75 12.92 18.97
C ALA A 76 -6.61 12.55 20.20
N THR A 77 -6.04 12.65 21.40
CA THR A 77 -6.69 12.29 22.67
C THR A 77 -7.49 13.42 23.32
N GLU A 78 -7.37 14.68 22.83
CA GLU A 78 -8.12 15.81 23.38
C GLU A 78 -9.58 15.79 22.90
N ASP A 79 -10.47 16.33 23.73
CA ASP A 79 -11.86 16.61 23.35
C ASP A 79 -12.02 18.00 22.72
N LEU A 80 -13.16 18.24 22.11
CA LEU A 80 -13.45 19.51 21.43
C LEU A 80 -13.44 20.74 22.38
N PRO A 81 -13.98 20.66 23.64
CA PRO A 81 -13.90 21.72 24.62
C PRO A 81 -12.45 22.13 24.96
N THR A 82 -11.57 21.18 25.11
CA THR A 82 -10.14 21.45 25.40
C THR A 82 -9.47 22.15 24.24
N LEU A 83 -9.72 21.70 23.01
CA LEU A 83 -9.22 22.36 21.81
C LEU A 83 -9.73 23.81 21.70
N ALA A 84 -11.04 24.03 21.92
CA ALA A 84 -11.66 25.36 21.84
C ALA A 84 -11.05 26.32 22.88
N LYS A 85 -10.91 25.91 24.14
CA LYS A 85 -10.30 26.72 25.21
C LYS A 85 -8.84 27.07 24.89
N ARG A 86 -8.09 26.13 24.33
CA ARG A 86 -6.69 26.33 23.97
C ARG A 86 -6.54 27.32 22.80
N LEU A 87 -7.35 27.20 21.75
CA LEU A 87 -7.37 28.13 20.64
C LEU A 87 -7.81 29.54 21.08
N ALA A 88 -8.86 29.65 21.92
CA ALA A 88 -9.31 30.91 22.49
C ALA A 88 -8.20 31.62 23.29
N ALA A 89 -7.47 30.87 24.13
CA ALA A 89 -6.34 31.40 24.87
C ALA A 89 -5.21 31.91 23.94
N GLN A 90 -4.94 31.21 22.86
CA GLN A 90 -3.96 31.61 21.85
C GLN A 90 -4.41 32.87 21.12
N LEU A 91 -5.66 32.95 20.64
CA LEU A 91 -6.22 34.13 20.00
C LEU A 91 -6.17 35.36 20.94
N LYS A 92 -6.43 35.17 22.24
CA LYS A 92 -6.30 36.25 23.23
C LYS A 92 -4.87 36.80 23.32
N LYS A 93 -3.85 35.93 23.21
CA LYS A 93 -2.43 36.35 23.17
C LYS A 93 -2.16 37.08 21.83
N MET A 94 -2.57 36.52 20.69
CA MET A 94 -2.36 37.13 19.37
C MET A 94 -3.03 38.49 19.24
N ARG A 95 -4.21 38.69 19.83
CA ARG A 95 -4.93 39.99 19.81
C ARG A 95 -4.11 41.12 20.41
N ARG A 96 -3.22 40.90 21.35
CA ARG A 96 -2.31 41.90 21.91
C ARG A 96 -1.28 42.38 20.90
N HIS A 97 -0.97 41.54 19.89
CA HIS A 97 0.03 41.75 18.85
C HIS A 97 -0.61 41.93 17.45
N GLN A 98 -1.92 42.12 17.35
CA GLN A 98 -2.66 42.21 16.08
C GLN A 98 -2.23 43.37 15.15
N ARG A 99 -1.44 44.28 15.68
CA ARG A 99 -0.88 45.42 14.89
C ARG A 99 0.43 45.05 14.20
N TYR A 100 1.06 43.94 14.56
CA TYR A 100 2.29 43.50 13.91
C TYR A 100 1.97 43.03 12.49
N ASP A 101 2.68 43.55 11.52
CA ASP A 101 2.36 43.32 10.12
C ASP A 101 2.70 41.89 9.68
N ALA A 102 1.83 41.24 8.94
CA ALA A 102 2.06 39.90 8.41
C ALA A 102 3.30 39.84 7.49
N GLU A 103 3.53 40.88 6.69
CA GLU A 103 4.74 40.97 5.86
C GLU A 103 6.02 41.09 6.70
N GLN A 104 5.96 41.73 7.87
CA GLN A 104 7.09 41.82 8.77
C GLN A 104 7.40 40.43 9.39
N ILE A 105 6.38 39.62 9.70
CA ILE A 105 6.57 38.24 10.17
C ILE A 105 7.32 37.42 9.11
N VAL A 106 6.98 37.59 7.82
CA VAL A 106 7.70 36.90 6.73
C VAL A 106 9.17 37.31 6.71
N ARG A 107 9.45 38.63 6.77
CA ARG A 107 10.83 39.15 6.81
C ARG A 107 11.62 38.66 7.99
N ASP A 108 11.03 38.70 9.18
CA ASP A 108 11.69 38.27 10.44
C ASP A 108 11.92 36.74 10.50
N SER A 109 11.12 35.97 9.76
CA SER A 109 11.32 34.51 9.63
C SER A 109 12.46 34.13 8.68
N GLY A 110 13.12 35.10 8.06
CA GLY A 110 14.21 34.88 7.11
C GLY A 110 13.75 34.29 5.77
N ARG A 111 12.46 34.32 5.45
CA ARG A 111 11.91 33.82 4.18
C ARG A 111 12.03 34.86 3.10
N ALA A 112 12.41 34.44 1.90
CA ALA A 112 12.46 35.32 0.73
C ALA A 112 11.04 35.61 0.20
N ALA A 113 10.89 36.79 -0.43
CA ALA A 113 9.66 37.11 -1.13
C ALA A 113 9.40 36.11 -2.27
N GLY A 114 8.23 35.47 -2.24
CA GLY A 114 7.85 34.43 -3.23
C GLY A 114 8.05 32.98 -2.77
N GLU A 115 8.61 32.76 -1.59
CA GLU A 115 8.61 31.43 -0.96
C GLU A 115 7.22 31.01 -0.49
N THR A 116 7.10 29.75 -0.06
CA THR A 116 5.86 29.16 0.46
C THR A 116 5.19 30.09 1.48
N PRO A 117 3.90 30.43 1.31
CA PRO A 117 3.20 31.32 2.22
C PRO A 117 3.19 30.77 3.67
N LEU A 118 3.07 31.67 4.67
CA LEU A 118 3.04 31.29 6.09
C LEU A 118 1.86 30.38 6.44
N PHE A 119 0.78 30.46 5.66
CA PHE A 119 -0.45 29.68 5.83
C PHE A 119 -1.14 29.52 4.47
N GLY A 120 -1.92 28.43 4.32
CA GLY A 120 -2.81 28.22 3.17
C GLY A 120 -4.22 28.70 3.47
N PRO A 121 -4.98 28.02 4.35
CA PRO A 121 -6.35 28.40 4.66
C PRO A 121 -6.43 29.67 5.51
N VAL A 122 -7.50 30.47 5.27
CA VAL A 122 -7.80 31.68 6.04
C VAL A 122 -9.12 31.51 6.77
N LEU A 123 -9.15 31.89 8.05
CA LEU A 123 -10.30 31.79 8.93
C LEU A 123 -10.79 33.19 9.30
N ASN A 124 -12.08 33.43 9.13
CA ASN A 124 -12.74 34.65 9.43
C ASN A 124 -13.98 34.40 10.29
N ILE A 125 -13.98 34.88 11.52
CA ILE A 125 -15.16 34.74 12.39
C ILE A 125 -15.89 36.06 12.38
N LYS A 126 -17.11 36.07 11.88
CA LYS A 126 -17.96 37.25 11.75
C LYS A 126 -19.11 37.19 12.76
N VAL A 127 -18.96 37.94 13.85
CA VAL A 127 -19.93 37.96 15.00
C VAL A 127 -20.89 39.13 14.89
N PHE A 128 -21.12 39.69 13.71
CA PHE A 128 -22.03 40.78 13.52
C PHE A 128 -23.15 40.43 12.56
N ASP A 129 -24.32 40.97 12.88
CA ASP A 129 -25.46 40.87 12.01
C ASP A 129 -25.36 41.86 10.86
N TYR A 130 -25.57 41.36 9.65
CA TYR A 130 -25.67 42.19 8.44
C TYR A 130 -27.15 42.56 8.12
N HIS A 131 -28.09 42.26 9.01
CA HIS A 131 -29.47 42.64 8.83
C HIS A 131 -29.59 44.17 8.96
N LEU A 132 -30.08 44.76 7.89
CA LEU A 132 -30.54 46.15 7.91
C LEU A 132 -31.99 46.13 8.37
N ASP A 133 -32.21 46.49 9.63
CA ASP A 133 -33.56 46.63 10.20
C ASP A 133 -34.08 48.03 9.80
N LEU A 134 -34.87 48.04 8.73
CA LEU A 134 -35.51 49.26 8.21
C LEU A 134 -37.03 49.11 8.39
N PRO A 135 -37.70 50.00 9.13
CA PRO A 135 -39.13 49.89 9.40
C PRO A 135 -39.95 49.73 8.10
N GLY A 136 -40.64 48.61 7.97
CA GLY A 136 -41.51 48.32 6.81
C GLY A 136 -40.76 47.85 5.54
N ILE A 137 -39.48 47.60 5.58
CA ILE A 137 -38.68 47.14 4.44
C ILE A 137 -37.95 45.83 4.83
N GLN A 138 -38.12 44.79 4.01
CA GLN A 138 -37.28 43.60 4.09
C GLN A 138 -36.01 43.86 3.27
N ALA A 139 -34.88 44.04 3.93
CA ALA A 139 -33.57 44.20 3.28
C ALA A 139 -32.82 42.87 3.19
N GLN A 140 -32.24 42.58 2.04
CA GLN A 140 -31.36 41.45 1.83
C GLN A 140 -29.98 41.88 1.36
N THR A 141 -28.94 41.43 2.04
CA THR A 141 -27.56 41.74 1.68
C THR A 141 -27.01 40.68 0.73
N HIS A 142 -26.53 41.10 -0.42
CA HIS A 142 -25.85 40.24 -1.39
C HIS A 142 -24.39 40.62 -1.51
N THR A 143 -23.49 39.62 -1.37
CA THR A 143 -22.07 39.82 -1.65
C THR A 143 -21.87 39.78 -3.16
N LEU A 144 -21.49 40.89 -3.77
CA LEU A 144 -21.27 40.99 -5.21
C LEU A 144 -19.88 40.57 -5.65
N ALA A 145 -18.87 40.75 -4.80
CA ALA A 145 -17.50 40.33 -5.07
C ALA A 145 -16.77 39.99 -3.77
N THR A 146 -15.89 39.02 -3.85
CA THR A 146 -14.94 38.70 -2.80
C THR A 146 -13.52 39.00 -3.29
N GLY A 147 -12.58 39.21 -2.37
CA GLY A 147 -11.16 39.35 -2.73
C GLY A 147 -10.56 38.05 -3.30
N PRO A 148 -9.32 38.11 -3.78
CA PRO A 148 -8.65 36.90 -4.28
C PRO A 148 -8.44 35.90 -3.16
N VAL A 149 -8.78 34.62 -3.43
CA VAL A 149 -8.58 33.49 -2.51
C VAL A 149 -7.37 32.70 -3.00
N ASN A 150 -6.32 32.62 -2.19
CA ASN A 150 -5.10 31.89 -2.55
C ASN A 150 -5.22 30.40 -2.37
N ASP A 151 -6.01 29.95 -1.38
CA ASP A 151 -6.22 28.54 -1.05
C ASP A 151 -7.69 28.31 -0.68
N LEU A 152 -8.01 28.26 0.60
CA LEU A 152 -9.37 28.21 1.16
C LEU A 152 -9.59 29.41 2.09
N GLU A 153 -10.77 29.98 2.06
CA GLU A 153 -11.24 30.94 3.07
C GLU A 153 -12.56 30.44 3.66
N LEU A 154 -12.63 30.40 4.98
CA LEU A 154 -13.83 30.04 5.72
C LEU A 154 -14.29 31.25 6.54
N ALA A 155 -15.46 31.78 6.20
CA ALA A 155 -16.14 32.79 7.01
C ALA A 155 -17.22 32.07 7.84
N LEU A 156 -17.14 32.23 9.18
CA LEU A 156 -18.00 31.60 10.16
C LEU A 156 -18.95 32.65 10.74
N PHE A 157 -20.25 32.38 10.72
CA PHE A 157 -21.30 33.25 11.20
C PHE A 157 -22.13 32.54 12.28
N PRO A 158 -21.64 32.45 13.53
CA PRO A 158 -22.42 31.93 14.63
C PRO A 158 -23.51 32.96 15.00
N ASP A 159 -24.76 32.53 14.98
CA ASP A 159 -25.88 33.38 15.33
C ASP A 159 -26.27 33.29 16.83
N GLU A 160 -27.06 34.26 17.30
CA GLU A 160 -27.53 34.30 18.69
C GLU A 160 -28.54 33.19 19.01
N ASN A 161 -29.21 32.63 18.01
CA ASN A 161 -30.17 31.53 18.15
C ASN A 161 -29.54 30.13 18.17
N GLY A 162 -28.20 30.07 18.07
CA GLY A 162 -27.41 28.86 18.12
C GLY A 162 -27.21 28.16 16.78
N GLY A 163 -27.47 28.89 15.68
CA GLY A 163 -27.09 28.46 14.34
C GLY A 163 -25.61 28.74 14.02
N LEU A 164 -25.13 28.14 12.95
CA LEU A 164 -23.81 28.42 12.38
C LEU A 164 -23.92 28.37 10.86
N ASP A 165 -23.76 29.50 10.24
CA ASP A 165 -23.58 29.60 8.80
C ASP A 165 -22.09 29.66 8.45
N ILE A 166 -21.73 29.01 7.37
CA ILE A 166 -20.34 28.92 6.91
C ILE A 166 -20.31 29.30 5.43
N GLU A 167 -19.48 30.27 5.10
CA GLU A 167 -19.15 30.59 3.72
C GLU A 167 -17.78 30.01 3.40
N LEU A 168 -17.73 29.06 2.46
CA LEU A 168 -16.52 28.41 2.00
C LEU A 168 -16.16 28.93 0.62
N LEU A 169 -15.05 29.62 0.52
CA LEU A 169 -14.46 30.13 -0.72
C LEU A 169 -13.16 29.38 -1.01
N ALA A 170 -12.94 29.04 -2.27
CA ALA A 170 -11.77 28.29 -2.69
C ALA A 170 -11.17 28.84 -3.96
N ASN A 171 -9.86 28.65 -4.14
CA ASN A 171 -9.20 28.95 -5.38
C ASN A 171 -9.59 27.91 -6.45
N ALA A 172 -10.25 28.37 -7.52
CA ALA A 172 -10.74 27.50 -8.59
C ALA A 172 -9.63 26.78 -9.38
N GLN A 173 -8.37 27.21 -9.26
CA GLN A 173 -7.23 26.49 -9.85
C GLN A 173 -6.76 25.31 -9.01
N ARG A 174 -7.19 25.22 -7.73
CA ARG A 174 -6.80 24.17 -6.77
C ARG A 174 -7.94 23.21 -6.43
N TYR A 175 -9.17 23.70 -6.45
CA TYR A 175 -10.36 22.97 -6.04
C TYR A 175 -11.44 23.06 -7.11
N ASP A 176 -11.91 21.93 -7.59
CA ASP A 176 -13.13 21.85 -8.37
C ASP A 176 -14.38 21.86 -7.46
N ASP A 177 -15.53 22.14 -8.04
CA ASP A 177 -16.80 22.24 -7.31
C ASP A 177 -17.20 20.93 -6.61
N ALA A 178 -16.91 19.79 -7.22
CA ALA A 178 -17.23 18.49 -6.65
C ALA A 178 -16.36 18.19 -5.42
N THR A 179 -15.08 18.51 -5.48
CA THR A 179 -14.14 18.38 -4.35
C THR A 179 -14.53 19.32 -3.22
N LEU A 180 -14.85 20.58 -3.54
CA LEU A 180 -15.28 21.57 -2.54
C LEU A 180 -16.58 21.13 -1.85
N SER A 181 -17.54 20.60 -2.62
CA SER A 181 -18.82 20.07 -2.09
C SER A 181 -18.58 18.89 -1.14
N ARG A 182 -17.71 17.95 -1.49
CA ARG A 182 -17.36 16.83 -0.60
C ARG A 182 -16.69 17.29 0.68
N HIS A 183 -15.79 18.28 0.59
CA HIS A 183 -15.15 18.86 1.77
C HIS A 183 -16.18 19.54 2.70
N ALA A 184 -17.13 20.26 2.12
CA ALA A 184 -18.23 20.86 2.85
C ALA A 184 -19.11 19.81 3.57
N LEU A 185 -19.48 18.74 2.88
CA LEU A 185 -20.25 17.64 3.48
C LEU A 185 -19.49 16.99 4.65
N ARG A 186 -18.17 16.81 4.56
CA ARG A 186 -17.36 16.30 5.67
C ARG A 186 -17.38 17.23 6.89
N LEU A 187 -17.34 18.54 6.68
CA LEU A 187 -17.48 19.51 7.76
C LEU A 187 -18.84 19.42 8.44
N MET A 188 -19.92 19.31 7.64
CA MET A 188 -21.28 19.15 8.18
C MET A 188 -21.41 17.84 8.96
N ALA A 189 -20.88 16.73 8.43
CA ALA A 189 -20.87 15.44 9.11
C ALA A 189 -20.08 15.49 10.43
N LEU A 190 -18.95 16.21 10.47
CA LEU A 190 -18.16 16.39 11.68
C LEU A 190 -18.96 17.15 12.77
N ILE A 191 -19.65 18.21 12.41
CA ILE A 191 -20.49 18.97 13.33
C ILE A 191 -21.57 18.06 13.93
N THR A 192 -22.22 17.22 13.12
CA THR A 192 -23.23 16.27 13.57
C THR A 192 -22.64 15.24 14.54
N GLN A 193 -21.47 14.66 14.25
CA GLN A 193 -20.83 13.68 15.11
C GLN A 193 -20.56 14.22 16.52
N PHE A 194 -20.07 15.47 16.64
CA PHE A 194 -19.84 16.11 17.93
C PHE A 194 -21.15 16.54 18.64
N ALA A 195 -22.20 16.84 17.87
CA ALA A 195 -23.53 17.09 18.44
C ALA A 195 -24.13 15.82 19.07
N ASP A 196 -23.98 14.68 18.39
CA ASP A 196 -24.49 13.39 18.85
C ASP A 196 -23.63 12.80 19.98
N ASN A 197 -22.31 13.06 19.96
CA ASN A 197 -21.37 12.62 21.00
C ASN A 197 -20.40 13.74 21.40
N PRO A 198 -20.78 14.60 22.35
CA PRO A 198 -19.94 15.70 22.80
C PRO A 198 -18.61 15.28 23.47
N ALA A 199 -18.52 14.04 23.93
CA ALA A 199 -17.32 13.47 24.54
C ALA A 199 -16.35 12.82 23.51
N LEU A 200 -16.68 12.89 22.23
CA LEU A 200 -15.85 12.35 21.16
C LEU A 200 -14.47 13.00 21.18
N ARG A 201 -13.40 12.18 21.09
CA ARG A 201 -12.03 12.69 20.96
C ARG A 201 -11.77 13.18 19.54
N CYS A 202 -10.95 14.20 19.42
CA CYS A 202 -10.59 14.78 18.12
C CYS A 202 -9.98 13.76 17.15
N GLY A 203 -9.25 12.77 17.67
CA GLY A 203 -8.66 11.68 16.87
C GLY A 203 -9.66 10.64 16.38
N ASP A 204 -10.77 10.45 17.08
CA ASP A 204 -11.78 9.41 16.78
C ASP A 204 -12.85 9.90 15.79
N ALA A 205 -12.88 11.20 15.48
CA ALA A 205 -13.83 11.78 14.55
C ALA A 205 -13.64 11.19 13.13
N GLN A 206 -14.74 10.73 12.52
CA GLN A 206 -14.76 10.13 11.18
C GLN A 206 -14.77 11.20 10.10
N MET A 207 -13.82 11.11 9.18
CA MET A 207 -13.73 12.04 8.04
C MET A 207 -14.31 11.50 6.74
N LEU A 208 -14.53 10.19 6.66
CA LEU A 208 -15.18 9.56 5.50
C LEU A 208 -16.68 9.73 5.57
N LEU A 209 -17.27 10.13 4.45
CA LEU A 209 -18.73 10.14 4.28
C LEU A 209 -19.28 8.71 4.20
N ALA A 210 -20.55 8.52 4.55
CA ALA A 210 -21.21 7.20 4.49
C ALA A 210 -21.11 6.55 3.11
N GLU A 211 -21.24 7.34 2.04
CA GLU A 211 -21.09 6.87 0.67
C GLU A 211 -19.66 6.40 0.37
N GLU A 212 -18.64 7.11 0.87
CA GLU A 212 -17.24 6.74 0.71
C GLU A 212 -16.91 5.45 1.48
N GLN A 213 -17.46 5.29 2.69
CA GLN A 213 -17.34 4.05 3.45
C GLN A 213 -18.00 2.87 2.71
N THR A 214 -19.18 3.07 2.14
CA THR A 214 -19.88 2.06 1.33
C THR A 214 -19.08 1.70 0.09
N GLN A 215 -18.51 2.70 -0.61
CA GLN A 215 -17.66 2.47 -1.76
C GLN A 215 -16.39 1.69 -1.39
N LEU A 216 -15.72 2.05 -0.31
CA LEU A 216 -14.55 1.31 0.18
C LEU A 216 -14.91 -0.12 0.59
N ALA A 217 -16.04 -0.31 1.26
CA ALA A 217 -16.54 -1.65 1.60
C ALA A 217 -16.79 -2.49 0.34
N HIS A 218 -17.39 -1.89 -0.69
CA HIS A 218 -17.60 -2.56 -1.99
C HIS A 218 -16.29 -2.91 -2.67
N LEU A 219 -15.33 -1.99 -2.75
CA LEU A 219 -14.01 -2.23 -3.33
C LEU A 219 -13.22 -3.31 -2.57
N ASN A 220 -13.40 -3.39 -1.26
CA ASN A 220 -12.74 -4.38 -0.41
C ASN A 220 -13.48 -5.71 -0.33
N ASN A 221 -14.66 -5.83 -0.93
CA ASN A 221 -15.43 -7.08 -0.97
C ASN A 221 -14.84 -8.05 -2.00
N THR A 222 -13.61 -8.48 -1.76
CA THR A 222 -12.81 -9.36 -2.62
C THR A 222 -12.67 -10.77 -2.06
N ALA A 223 -13.39 -11.09 -0.98
CA ALA A 223 -13.32 -12.40 -0.34
C ALA A 223 -13.89 -13.50 -1.26
N VAL A 224 -13.08 -14.53 -1.50
CA VAL A 224 -13.47 -15.74 -2.23
C VAL A 224 -13.18 -16.98 -1.40
N THR A 225 -13.96 -18.03 -1.59
CA THR A 225 -13.68 -19.32 -0.94
C THR A 225 -12.49 -19.99 -1.61
N ILE A 226 -11.46 -20.29 -0.82
CA ILE A 226 -10.25 -20.96 -1.27
C ILE A 226 -10.36 -22.44 -0.83
N PRO A 227 -10.05 -23.41 -1.72
CA PRO A 227 -10.05 -24.81 -1.33
C PRO A 227 -8.99 -25.08 -0.25
N ALA A 228 -9.30 -25.98 0.67
CA ALA A 228 -8.34 -26.46 1.67
C ALA A 228 -7.35 -27.44 1.02
N ALA A 229 -6.58 -26.94 0.04
CA ALA A 229 -5.58 -27.68 -0.72
C ALA A 229 -4.18 -27.08 -0.50
N THR A 230 -3.16 -27.90 -0.70
CA THR A 230 -1.77 -27.46 -0.72
C THR A 230 -1.25 -27.35 -2.14
N LEU A 231 -0.07 -26.73 -2.33
CA LEU A 231 0.61 -26.70 -3.63
C LEU A 231 0.82 -28.13 -4.18
N SER A 232 1.23 -29.06 -3.32
CA SER A 232 1.45 -30.45 -3.70
C SER A 232 0.17 -31.13 -4.18
N ASP A 233 -0.98 -30.89 -3.52
CA ASP A 233 -2.28 -31.44 -3.93
C ASP A 233 -2.69 -30.96 -5.33
N LEU A 234 -2.57 -29.65 -5.59
CA LEU A 234 -2.97 -29.06 -6.86
C LEU A 234 -2.10 -29.56 -8.02
N VAL A 235 -0.78 -29.62 -7.81
CA VAL A 235 0.16 -30.14 -8.83
C VAL A 235 -0.07 -31.63 -9.05
N ALA A 236 -0.30 -32.42 -7.99
CA ALA A 236 -0.59 -33.84 -8.13
C ALA A 236 -1.89 -34.13 -8.88
N GLN A 237 -2.95 -33.34 -8.62
CA GLN A 237 -4.21 -33.42 -9.37
C GLN A 237 -4.01 -33.18 -10.87
N GLN A 238 -3.22 -32.16 -11.23
CA GLN A 238 -2.94 -31.86 -12.64
C GLN A 238 -2.10 -32.95 -13.30
N ALA A 239 -1.07 -33.45 -12.61
CA ALA A 239 -0.24 -34.53 -13.15
C ALA A 239 -1.03 -35.82 -13.42
N GLN A 240 -2.08 -36.10 -12.60
CA GLN A 240 -3.00 -37.22 -12.87
C GLN A 240 -3.87 -36.99 -14.10
N LYS A 241 -4.26 -35.74 -14.39
CA LYS A 241 -5.08 -35.41 -15.57
C LYS A 241 -4.31 -35.52 -16.87
N THR A 242 -3.05 -35.10 -16.89
CA THR A 242 -2.21 -35.02 -18.10
C THR A 242 -0.81 -35.60 -17.88
N PRO A 243 -0.68 -36.90 -17.51
CA PRO A 243 0.60 -37.47 -17.12
C PRO A 243 1.67 -37.43 -18.20
N GLU A 244 1.30 -37.62 -19.45
CA GLU A 244 2.22 -37.66 -20.59
C GLU A 244 2.54 -36.30 -21.21
N ALA A 245 1.86 -35.23 -20.75
CA ALA A 245 2.14 -33.89 -21.25
C ALA A 245 3.53 -33.41 -20.78
N SER A 246 4.17 -32.59 -21.63
CA SER A 246 5.44 -31.94 -21.28
C SER A 246 5.24 -30.99 -20.10
N ALA A 247 5.99 -31.13 -19.01
CA ALA A 247 5.85 -30.34 -17.81
C ALA A 247 7.02 -29.37 -17.60
N LEU A 248 8.25 -29.88 -17.59
CA LEU A 248 9.45 -29.14 -17.19
C LEU A 248 10.60 -29.41 -18.14
N ALA A 249 11.32 -28.36 -18.56
CA ALA A 249 12.51 -28.53 -19.39
C ALA A 249 13.58 -27.45 -19.14
N ASP A 250 14.83 -27.81 -19.37
CA ASP A 250 15.95 -26.91 -19.59
C ASP A 250 16.75 -27.34 -20.82
N ALA A 251 18.00 -26.88 -20.98
CA ALA A 251 18.84 -27.23 -22.12
C ALA A 251 19.25 -28.71 -22.14
N HIS A 252 19.18 -29.41 -21.01
CA HIS A 252 19.73 -30.76 -20.85
C HIS A 252 18.67 -31.82 -20.50
N TYR A 253 17.59 -31.42 -19.87
CA TYR A 253 16.57 -32.31 -19.35
C TYR A 253 15.16 -31.88 -19.79
N HIS A 254 14.33 -32.91 -19.98
CA HIS A 254 12.92 -32.75 -20.26
C HIS A 254 12.14 -33.79 -19.47
N PHE A 255 11.09 -33.34 -18.78
CA PHE A 255 10.21 -34.21 -17.98
C PHE A 255 8.76 -34.01 -18.41
N THR A 256 8.04 -35.12 -18.53
CA THR A 256 6.58 -35.14 -18.52
C THR A 256 6.05 -34.88 -17.10
N TYR A 257 4.75 -34.66 -16.97
CA TYR A 257 4.12 -34.50 -15.65
C TYR A 257 4.30 -35.75 -14.79
N ARG A 258 4.25 -36.94 -15.38
CA ARG A 258 4.52 -38.22 -14.70
C ARG A 258 5.96 -38.26 -14.18
N GLU A 259 6.93 -38.10 -15.05
CA GLU A 259 8.35 -38.16 -14.70
C GLU A 259 8.73 -37.11 -13.67
N MET A 260 8.19 -35.87 -13.81
CA MET A 260 8.37 -34.82 -12.81
C MET A 260 7.85 -35.26 -11.43
N ARG A 261 6.64 -35.84 -11.36
CA ARG A 261 6.04 -36.32 -10.10
C ARG A 261 6.84 -37.43 -9.49
N GLU A 262 7.34 -38.38 -10.27
CA GLU A 262 8.20 -39.47 -9.82
C GLU A 262 9.48 -38.91 -9.16
N GLN A 263 10.14 -37.94 -9.78
CA GLN A 263 11.31 -37.26 -9.22
C GLN A 263 10.99 -36.49 -7.94
N VAL A 264 9.87 -35.79 -7.90
CA VAL A 264 9.40 -35.05 -6.72
C VAL A 264 9.16 -36.00 -5.54
N VAL A 265 8.50 -37.12 -5.78
CA VAL A 265 8.24 -38.13 -4.75
C VAL A 265 9.55 -38.77 -4.28
N ALA A 266 10.43 -39.16 -5.19
CA ALA A 266 11.74 -39.74 -4.84
C ALA A 266 12.57 -38.78 -3.96
N LEU A 267 12.57 -37.47 -4.30
CA LEU A 267 13.27 -36.48 -3.50
C LEU A 267 12.60 -36.30 -2.12
N ALA A 268 11.28 -36.28 -2.04
CA ALA A 268 10.56 -36.17 -0.78
C ALA A 268 10.90 -37.34 0.18
N TYR A 269 10.99 -38.55 -0.34
CA TYR A 269 11.48 -39.71 0.45
C TYR A 269 12.93 -39.53 0.90
N ALA A 270 13.82 -39.09 0.02
CA ALA A 270 15.21 -38.84 0.36
C ALA A 270 15.38 -37.80 1.47
N LEU A 271 14.50 -36.77 1.49
CA LEU A 271 14.46 -35.79 2.57
C LEU A 271 13.95 -36.39 3.88
N ARG A 272 12.89 -37.20 3.82
CA ARG A 272 12.34 -37.91 5.00
C ARG A 272 13.33 -38.86 5.63
N GLU A 273 14.07 -39.63 4.85
CA GLU A 273 15.13 -40.53 5.30
C GLU A 273 16.25 -39.78 6.04
N ARG A 274 16.49 -38.51 5.68
CA ARG A 274 17.42 -37.60 6.37
C ARG A 274 16.79 -36.82 7.52
N GLY A 275 15.63 -37.24 8.00
CA GLY A 275 14.99 -36.74 9.20
C GLY A 275 14.22 -35.43 9.03
N VAL A 276 13.98 -34.93 7.79
CA VAL A 276 13.09 -33.78 7.54
C VAL A 276 11.67 -34.15 7.93
N GLN A 277 11.02 -33.37 8.77
CA GLN A 277 9.65 -33.54 9.24
C GLN A 277 8.70 -32.50 8.65
N PRO A 278 7.38 -32.76 8.61
CA PRO A 278 6.41 -31.73 8.28
C PRO A 278 6.55 -30.53 9.21
N GLY A 279 6.60 -29.31 8.61
CA GLY A 279 6.81 -28.06 9.33
C GLY A 279 8.28 -27.62 9.45
N ASP A 280 9.24 -28.47 9.13
CA ASP A 280 10.65 -28.09 9.04
C ASP A 280 10.90 -27.14 7.87
N SER A 281 12.03 -26.46 7.87
CA SER A 281 12.55 -25.72 6.71
C SER A 281 13.76 -26.43 6.10
N VAL A 282 13.85 -26.39 4.77
CA VAL A 282 14.96 -26.93 3.97
C VAL A 282 15.53 -25.85 3.09
N ALA A 283 16.82 -25.57 3.24
CA ALA A 283 17.51 -24.58 2.40
C ALA A 283 17.84 -25.17 1.02
N VAL A 284 17.83 -24.32 -0.01
CA VAL A 284 18.11 -24.71 -1.39
C VAL A 284 19.11 -23.73 -1.98
N ALA A 285 20.35 -24.19 -2.23
CA ALA A 285 21.43 -23.47 -2.90
C ALA A 285 21.77 -24.16 -4.22
N LEU A 286 20.84 -24.13 -5.17
CA LEU A 286 20.99 -24.72 -6.50
C LEU A 286 21.03 -23.63 -7.58
N PRO A 287 21.83 -23.78 -8.64
CA PRO A 287 21.70 -22.92 -9.81
C PRO A 287 20.35 -23.14 -10.49
N ARG A 288 19.93 -22.15 -11.28
CA ARG A 288 18.69 -22.28 -12.08
C ARG A 288 18.81 -23.47 -13.02
N SER A 289 17.95 -24.45 -12.83
CA SER A 289 17.88 -25.71 -13.58
C SER A 289 16.57 -26.42 -13.24
N VAL A 290 16.26 -27.48 -13.97
CA VAL A 290 15.13 -28.37 -13.63
C VAL A 290 15.23 -28.90 -12.19
N PHE A 291 16.45 -29.15 -11.68
CA PHE A 291 16.69 -29.65 -10.33
C PHE A 291 16.30 -28.64 -9.24
N LEU A 292 16.44 -27.33 -9.50
CA LEU A 292 15.91 -26.31 -8.59
C LEU A 292 14.38 -26.44 -8.46
N THR A 293 13.67 -26.52 -9.58
CA THR A 293 12.20 -26.71 -9.57
C THR A 293 11.81 -27.99 -8.84
N LEU A 294 12.45 -29.12 -9.19
CA LEU A 294 12.20 -30.40 -8.54
C LEU A 294 12.47 -30.35 -7.02
N ALA A 295 13.52 -29.63 -6.59
CA ALA A 295 13.85 -29.44 -5.18
C ALA A 295 12.72 -28.71 -4.44
N LEU A 296 12.22 -27.58 -4.98
CA LEU A 296 11.14 -26.84 -4.35
C LEU A 296 9.88 -27.70 -4.20
N HIS A 297 9.50 -28.44 -5.24
CA HIS A 297 8.36 -29.34 -5.22
C HIS A 297 8.55 -30.53 -4.26
N GLY A 298 9.75 -31.14 -4.21
CA GLY A 298 10.07 -32.24 -3.31
C GLY A 298 10.02 -31.85 -1.84
N ILE A 299 10.47 -30.64 -1.51
CA ILE A 299 10.38 -30.09 -0.16
C ILE A 299 8.92 -29.91 0.26
N VAL A 300 8.09 -29.34 -0.60
CA VAL A 300 6.65 -29.18 -0.34
C VAL A 300 5.95 -30.53 -0.20
N GLU A 301 6.29 -31.51 -1.03
CA GLU A 301 5.75 -32.88 -0.94
C GLU A 301 6.11 -33.54 0.39
N ALA A 302 7.32 -33.28 0.92
CA ALA A 302 7.78 -33.76 2.22
C ALA A 302 7.11 -33.03 3.42
N GLY A 303 6.28 -32.01 3.16
CA GLY A 303 5.60 -31.22 4.18
C GLY A 303 6.44 -30.09 4.76
N ALA A 304 7.60 -29.79 4.17
CA ALA A 304 8.54 -28.77 4.64
C ALA A 304 8.42 -27.46 3.85
N ALA A 305 8.99 -26.39 4.41
CA ALA A 305 9.10 -25.09 3.78
C ALA A 305 10.45 -24.95 3.06
N TRP A 306 10.48 -24.45 1.83
CA TRP A 306 11.76 -24.15 1.18
C TRP A 306 12.29 -22.77 1.56
N LEU A 307 13.63 -22.70 1.71
CA LEU A 307 14.40 -21.48 1.92
C LEU A 307 15.37 -21.31 0.74
N PRO A 308 15.08 -20.44 -0.24
CA PRO A 308 15.98 -20.26 -1.37
C PRO A 308 17.21 -19.44 -0.97
N LEU A 309 18.37 -19.93 -1.30
CA LEU A 309 19.66 -19.26 -1.15
C LEU A 309 20.23 -18.98 -2.54
N ASP A 310 20.26 -17.70 -2.93
CA ASP A 310 20.85 -17.29 -4.19
C ASP A 310 22.36 -17.49 -4.12
N THR A 311 22.89 -18.37 -4.97
CA THR A 311 24.34 -18.69 -5.02
C THR A 311 25.21 -17.51 -5.44
N GLY A 312 24.60 -16.44 -5.98
CA GLY A 312 25.28 -15.17 -6.26
C GLY A 312 25.48 -14.26 -5.05
N TYR A 313 24.88 -14.58 -3.88
CA TYR A 313 25.06 -13.78 -2.68
C TYR A 313 26.44 -14.02 -2.02
N PRO A 314 26.99 -13.00 -1.34
CA PRO A 314 28.18 -13.17 -0.47
C PRO A 314 27.93 -14.22 0.62
N ASP A 315 29.00 -14.95 0.99
CA ASP A 315 28.92 -16.02 1.97
C ASP A 315 28.42 -15.57 3.34
N ASP A 316 28.82 -14.38 3.80
CA ASP A 316 28.35 -13.81 5.07
C ASP A 316 26.83 -13.62 5.08
N ARG A 317 26.24 -13.20 3.94
CA ARG A 317 24.79 -13.07 3.81
C ARG A 317 24.10 -14.42 3.85
N LEU A 318 24.63 -15.42 3.17
CA LEU A 318 24.10 -16.77 3.18
C LEU A 318 24.17 -17.38 4.59
N ARG A 319 25.26 -17.15 5.32
CA ARG A 319 25.42 -17.61 6.72
C ARG A 319 24.36 -16.97 7.64
N MET A 320 24.18 -15.65 7.56
CA MET A 320 23.14 -14.95 8.34
C MET A 320 21.75 -15.50 8.07
N MET A 321 21.41 -15.81 6.81
CA MET A 321 20.11 -16.39 6.46
C MET A 321 19.94 -17.79 7.05
N LEU A 322 20.99 -18.62 7.03
CA LEU A 322 20.98 -19.96 7.60
C LEU A 322 20.92 -19.94 9.13
N GLU A 323 21.64 -19.01 9.78
CA GLU A 323 21.59 -18.80 11.24
C GLU A 323 20.19 -18.39 11.72
N ASP A 324 19.53 -17.50 10.99
CA ASP A 324 18.21 -17.01 11.35
C ASP A 324 17.10 -18.04 11.09
N ALA A 325 17.16 -18.73 9.95
CA ALA A 325 16.12 -19.69 9.55
C ALA A 325 16.32 -21.09 10.11
N GLN A 326 17.54 -21.46 10.53
CA GLN A 326 17.93 -22.76 11.07
C GLN A 326 17.31 -23.94 10.31
N PRO A 327 17.54 -24.07 8.98
CA PRO A 327 16.97 -25.14 8.20
C PRO A 327 17.50 -26.50 8.66
N LYS A 328 16.66 -27.55 8.56
CA LYS A 328 17.01 -28.91 8.93
C LYS A 328 18.07 -29.51 8.01
N LEU A 329 18.06 -29.12 6.73
CA LEU A 329 18.91 -29.65 5.68
C LEU A 329 19.16 -28.59 4.60
N LEU A 330 20.30 -28.67 3.93
CA LEU A 330 20.64 -27.86 2.76
C LEU A 330 20.76 -28.75 1.50
N ILE A 331 19.93 -28.48 0.49
CA ILE A 331 20.07 -29.03 -0.86
C ILE A 331 21.02 -28.15 -1.65
N THR A 332 22.10 -28.72 -2.20
CA THR A 332 23.12 -27.98 -2.94
C THR A 332 23.75 -28.84 -4.05
N THR A 333 24.75 -28.33 -4.75
CA THR A 333 25.56 -29.12 -5.67
C THR A 333 26.93 -29.42 -5.06
N GLN A 334 27.60 -30.44 -5.57
CA GLN A 334 28.97 -30.76 -5.14
C GLN A 334 29.93 -29.56 -5.29
N ALA A 335 29.74 -28.75 -6.34
CA ALA A 335 30.55 -27.56 -6.61
C ALA A 335 30.33 -26.43 -5.57
N GLN A 336 29.12 -26.30 -5.02
CA GLN A 336 28.77 -25.28 -4.04
C GLN A 336 29.02 -25.73 -2.60
N LEU A 337 29.17 -27.02 -2.35
CA LEU A 337 29.26 -27.61 -1.02
C LEU A 337 30.40 -26.99 -0.19
N ALA A 338 31.53 -26.65 -0.81
CA ALA A 338 32.67 -26.05 -0.14
C ALA A 338 32.34 -24.70 0.56
N ARG A 339 31.31 -24.00 0.12
CA ARG A 339 30.87 -22.71 0.73
C ARG A 339 30.12 -22.91 2.06
N PHE A 340 29.64 -24.11 2.32
CA PHE A 340 28.76 -24.41 3.44
C PHE A 340 29.31 -25.47 4.41
N HIS A 341 30.51 -26.06 4.12
CA HIS A 341 31.05 -27.22 4.84
C HIS A 341 31.34 -26.98 6.33
N ASP A 342 31.51 -25.73 6.74
CA ASP A 342 31.83 -25.31 8.11
C ASP A 342 30.61 -24.87 8.92
N ILE A 343 29.37 -25.12 8.45
CA ILE A 343 28.17 -24.80 9.21
C ILE A 343 27.88 -25.95 10.18
N PRO A 344 27.99 -25.73 11.50
CA PRO A 344 27.84 -26.81 12.49
C PRO A 344 26.41 -27.41 12.46
N GLY A 345 26.34 -28.72 12.44
CA GLY A 345 25.05 -29.46 12.53
C GLY A 345 24.19 -29.42 11.27
N MET A 346 24.68 -28.84 10.17
CA MET A 346 23.96 -28.82 8.90
C MET A 346 24.13 -30.14 8.16
N GLU A 347 23.04 -30.76 7.78
CA GLU A 347 23.02 -31.92 6.88
C GLU A 347 22.91 -31.47 5.43
N TYR A 348 23.55 -32.18 4.51
CA TYR A 348 23.65 -31.78 3.09
C TYR A 348 23.11 -32.85 2.17
N LEU A 349 22.41 -32.44 1.12
CA LEU A 349 22.01 -33.28 0.01
C LEU A 349 22.52 -32.69 -1.30
N CYS A 350 23.48 -33.35 -1.94
CA CYS A 350 23.91 -33.01 -3.29
C CYS A 350 22.87 -33.48 -4.31
N TYR A 351 22.29 -32.53 -5.08
CA TYR A 351 21.24 -32.82 -6.03
C TYR A 351 21.49 -32.13 -7.37
N SER A 352 21.97 -32.88 -8.35
CA SER A 352 22.32 -32.38 -9.70
C SER A 352 22.04 -33.38 -10.82
N GLN A 353 21.38 -34.49 -10.49
CA GLN A 353 20.95 -35.51 -11.43
C GLN A 353 19.67 -36.20 -10.94
N PRO A 354 18.90 -36.83 -11.84
CA PRO A 354 17.68 -37.55 -11.47
C PRO A 354 17.96 -38.61 -10.40
N LEU A 355 17.04 -38.74 -9.46
CA LEU A 355 17.10 -39.79 -8.45
C LEU A 355 16.52 -41.11 -9.01
N PRO A 356 16.97 -42.27 -8.49
CA PRO A 356 16.33 -43.53 -8.79
C PRO A 356 14.86 -43.49 -8.43
N VAL A 357 14.00 -43.81 -9.39
CA VAL A 357 12.56 -43.87 -9.17
C VAL A 357 12.17 -45.22 -8.57
N SER A 358 11.35 -45.21 -7.54
CA SER A 358 10.71 -46.38 -6.94
C SER A 358 9.19 -46.22 -7.08
N ASP A 359 8.44 -47.32 -6.98
CA ASP A 359 6.96 -47.34 -6.94
C ASP A 359 6.41 -46.74 -5.62
N ALA A 360 7.05 -45.70 -5.10
CA ALA A 360 6.71 -45.08 -3.83
C ALA A 360 5.41 -44.28 -3.94
N THR A 361 4.54 -44.46 -2.97
CA THR A 361 3.29 -43.69 -2.87
C THR A 361 3.57 -42.23 -2.50
N PRO A 362 2.92 -41.24 -3.11
CA PRO A 362 3.03 -39.85 -2.72
C PRO A 362 2.80 -39.58 -1.24
N LEU A 363 3.65 -38.82 -0.59
CA LEU A 363 3.63 -38.64 0.86
C LEU A 363 2.49 -37.77 1.37
N ARG A 364 2.14 -36.71 0.62
CA ARG A 364 1.06 -35.73 0.94
C ARG A 364 1.06 -35.26 2.38
N LEU A 365 2.23 -34.83 2.87
CA LEU A 365 2.42 -34.45 4.28
C LEU A 365 2.20 -32.96 4.53
N SER A 366 2.10 -32.14 3.49
CA SER A 366 1.75 -30.74 3.62
C SER A 366 0.32 -30.55 4.10
N LEU A 367 0.11 -29.55 4.97
CA LEU A 367 -1.20 -29.10 5.43
C LEU A 367 -1.43 -27.63 5.08
N PRO A 368 -2.67 -27.16 4.89
CA PRO A 368 -2.97 -25.78 4.50
C PRO A 368 -2.38 -24.72 5.42
N HIS A 369 -2.19 -25.01 6.70
CA HIS A 369 -1.61 -24.09 7.68
C HIS A 369 -0.07 -24.14 7.76
N HIS A 370 0.59 -25.10 7.09
CA HIS A 370 2.04 -25.18 7.08
C HIS A 370 2.63 -24.01 6.27
N THR A 371 3.87 -23.62 6.65
CA THR A 371 4.67 -22.69 5.85
C THR A 371 5.05 -23.35 4.53
N ALA A 372 4.86 -22.66 3.43
CA ALA A 372 5.30 -23.10 2.11
C ALA A 372 6.76 -22.70 1.85
N TYR A 373 7.11 -21.44 2.13
CA TYR A 373 8.46 -20.93 1.90
C TYR A 373 8.84 -19.82 2.88
N ILE A 374 10.15 -19.56 2.92
CA ILE A 374 10.76 -18.46 3.68
C ILE A 374 11.66 -17.69 2.71
N ILE A 375 11.31 -16.45 2.38
CA ILE A 375 12.13 -15.57 1.53
C ILE A 375 12.63 -14.40 2.35
N PHE A 376 13.96 -14.14 2.26
CA PHE A 376 14.59 -13.06 2.98
C PHE A 376 14.53 -11.75 2.20
N THR A 377 14.11 -10.68 2.87
CA THR A 377 14.07 -9.32 2.35
C THR A 377 15.08 -8.44 3.06
N SER A 378 15.47 -7.30 2.43
CA SER A 378 16.33 -6.31 3.06
C SER A 378 15.63 -5.68 4.26
N GLY A 379 16.20 -5.82 5.45
CA GLY A 379 15.69 -5.18 6.67
C GLY A 379 16.15 -3.72 6.78
N SER A 380 15.32 -2.85 7.36
CA SER A 380 15.64 -1.45 7.64
C SER A 380 16.84 -1.27 8.59
N THR A 381 17.20 -2.32 9.33
CA THR A 381 18.34 -2.36 10.26
C THR A 381 19.61 -2.92 9.63
N GLY A 382 19.62 -3.20 8.31
CA GLY A 382 20.76 -3.81 7.60
C GLY A 382 20.82 -5.35 7.70
N ARG A 383 20.16 -5.99 8.68
CA ARG A 383 20.06 -7.45 8.74
C ARG A 383 18.83 -7.92 7.94
N PRO A 384 18.99 -8.91 7.04
CA PRO A 384 17.86 -9.48 6.29
C PRO A 384 16.81 -10.07 7.22
N LYS A 385 15.52 -10.02 6.80
CA LYS A 385 14.39 -10.60 7.54
C LYS A 385 13.73 -11.69 6.72
N GLY A 386 13.56 -12.89 7.28
CA GLY A 386 12.86 -14.00 6.65
C GLY A 386 11.34 -13.83 6.77
N VAL A 387 10.67 -13.79 5.63
CA VAL A 387 9.20 -13.74 5.55
C VAL A 387 8.68 -15.14 5.29
N MET A 388 7.86 -15.66 6.21
CA MET A 388 7.21 -16.95 6.11
C MET A 388 5.86 -16.82 5.44
N VAL A 389 5.62 -17.56 4.37
CA VAL A 389 4.33 -17.57 3.65
C VAL A 389 3.73 -18.98 3.72
N GLY A 390 2.49 -19.07 4.19
CA GLY A 390 1.77 -20.34 4.36
C GLY A 390 1.19 -20.89 3.06
N GLN A 391 0.88 -22.20 3.05
CA GLN A 391 0.29 -22.91 1.90
C GLN A 391 -1.02 -22.23 1.44
N THR A 392 -1.93 -21.94 2.35
CA THR A 392 -3.20 -21.26 2.01
C THR A 392 -2.98 -19.92 1.30
N ALA A 393 -2.00 -19.13 1.75
CA ALA A 393 -1.74 -17.81 1.19
C ALA A 393 -1.23 -17.90 -0.26
N ILE A 394 -0.28 -18.79 -0.53
CA ILE A 394 0.25 -18.97 -1.89
C ILE A 394 -0.76 -19.65 -2.81
N VAL A 395 -1.54 -20.61 -2.33
CA VAL A 395 -2.62 -21.23 -3.09
C VAL A 395 -3.65 -20.17 -3.50
N ASN A 396 -4.07 -19.29 -2.57
CA ASN A 396 -4.94 -18.16 -2.89
C ASN A 396 -4.37 -17.31 -4.03
N ARG A 397 -3.10 -16.93 -3.92
CA ARG A 397 -2.43 -16.11 -4.94
C ARG A 397 -2.43 -16.77 -6.32
N LEU A 398 -2.10 -18.07 -6.39
CA LEU A 398 -2.00 -18.78 -7.66
C LEU A 398 -3.38 -19.06 -8.28
N LEU A 399 -4.38 -19.37 -7.48
CA LEU A 399 -5.75 -19.54 -7.98
C LEU A 399 -6.35 -18.23 -8.45
N TRP A 400 -6.08 -17.11 -7.74
CA TRP A 400 -6.45 -15.79 -8.22
C TRP A 400 -5.78 -15.46 -9.58
N MET A 401 -4.49 -15.79 -9.74
CA MET A 401 -3.81 -15.62 -11.03
C MET A 401 -4.44 -16.47 -12.13
N GLN A 402 -4.84 -17.71 -11.83
CA GLN A 402 -5.49 -18.59 -12.76
C GLN A 402 -6.85 -18.06 -13.21
N ASP A 403 -7.59 -17.44 -12.30
CA ASP A 403 -8.88 -16.84 -12.61
C ASP A 403 -8.75 -15.60 -13.51
N HIS A 404 -7.80 -14.72 -13.20
CA HIS A 404 -7.63 -13.43 -13.88
C HIS A 404 -6.77 -13.51 -15.17
N TYR A 405 -5.80 -14.41 -15.21
CA TYR A 405 -4.83 -14.56 -16.32
C TYR A 405 -4.69 -16.03 -16.74
N PRO A 406 -5.75 -16.70 -17.13
CA PRO A 406 -5.77 -18.17 -17.24
C PRO A 406 -4.63 -18.69 -18.13
N LEU A 407 -3.81 -19.60 -17.56
CA LEU A 407 -2.92 -20.46 -18.31
C LEU A 407 -3.69 -21.69 -18.81
N THR A 408 -3.24 -22.21 -19.93
CA THR A 408 -3.76 -23.42 -20.56
C THR A 408 -2.63 -24.43 -20.81
N ALA A 409 -2.96 -25.63 -21.22
CA ALA A 409 -1.98 -26.66 -21.60
C ALA A 409 -1.07 -26.24 -22.77
N ASP A 410 -1.50 -25.27 -23.57
CA ASP A 410 -0.74 -24.76 -24.73
C ASP A 410 0.28 -23.67 -24.30
N ASP A 411 0.25 -23.22 -23.05
CA ASP A 411 1.13 -22.18 -22.59
C ASP A 411 2.50 -22.72 -22.17
N VAL A 412 3.54 -21.96 -22.52
CA VAL A 412 4.92 -22.21 -22.12
C VAL A 412 5.38 -21.03 -21.29
N VAL A 413 5.64 -21.29 -20.02
CA VAL A 413 6.06 -20.28 -19.05
C VAL A 413 7.58 -20.27 -18.92
N ALA A 414 8.17 -19.07 -18.89
CA ALA A 414 9.60 -18.89 -18.66
C ALA A 414 9.93 -18.76 -17.17
N GLN A 415 10.77 -19.64 -16.63
CA GLN A 415 11.42 -19.40 -15.34
C GLN A 415 12.72 -18.64 -15.56
N LYS A 416 12.75 -17.37 -15.18
CA LYS A 416 13.92 -16.50 -15.33
C LYS A 416 14.22 -15.68 -14.07
N THR A 417 13.27 -15.55 -13.18
CA THR A 417 13.42 -14.75 -11.97
C THR A 417 14.26 -15.49 -10.93
N PRO A 418 15.22 -14.83 -10.27
CA PRO A 418 15.97 -15.46 -9.18
C PRO A 418 15.02 -15.97 -8.09
N CYS A 419 15.25 -17.17 -7.59
CA CYS A 419 14.39 -17.84 -6.59
C CYS A 419 14.33 -17.12 -5.23
N SER A 420 15.23 -16.19 -4.99
CA SER A 420 15.25 -15.32 -3.80
C SER A 420 14.24 -14.18 -3.82
N PHE A 421 13.53 -13.97 -4.94
CA PHE A 421 12.43 -13.01 -5.06
C PHE A 421 11.08 -13.73 -5.05
N ASP A 422 10.13 -13.19 -4.29
CA ASP A 422 8.78 -13.75 -4.13
C ASP A 422 8.00 -13.85 -5.45
N VAL A 423 8.25 -12.93 -6.39
CA VAL A 423 7.67 -12.98 -7.74
C VAL A 423 8.11 -14.20 -8.56
N SER A 424 9.15 -14.93 -8.15
CA SER A 424 9.54 -16.19 -8.79
C SER A 424 8.63 -17.37 -8.44
N VAL A 425 7.92 -17.28 -7.31
CA VAL A 425 7.15 -18.41 -6.77
C VAL A 425 6.06 -18.86 -7.73
N TRP A 426 5.37 -17.93 -8.40
CA TRP A 426 4.36 -18.30 -9.36
C TRP A 426 4.96 -18.99 -10.60
N GLU A 427 6.18 -18.62 -11.04
CA GLU A 427 6.85 -19.30 -12.14
C GLU A 427 7.07 -20.80 -11.82
N PHE A 428 7.41 -21.12 -10.57
CA PHE A 428 7.70 -22.49 -10.14
C PHE A 428 6.47 -23.37 -9.90
N PHE A 429 5.26 -22.82 -9.67
CA PHE A 429 4.10 -23.61 -9.26
C PHE A 429 2.88 -23.43 -10.15
N TRP A 430 2.57 -22.22 -10.59
CA TRP A 430 1.35 -21.96 -11.36
C TRP A 430 1.27 -22.75 -12.67
N PRO A 431 2.32 -22.89 -13.50
CA PRO A 431 2.27 -23.70 -14.72
C PRO A 431 1.78 -25.10 -14.45
N PHE A 432 2.26 -25.71 -13.38
CA PHE A 432 1.95 -27.10 -13.03
C PHE A 432 0.55 -27.30 -12.44
N ILE A 433 -0.06 -26.26 -11.94
CA ILE A 433 -1.47 -26.27 -11.52
C ILE A 433 -2.39 -26.15 -12.75
N ALA A 434 -1.97 -25.43 -13.77
CA ALA A 434 -2.74 -25.13 -14.97
C ALA A 434 -2.56 -26.17 -16.10
N GLY A 435 -1.61 -27.07 -16.01
CA GLY A 435 -1.28 -28.03 -17.07
C GLY A 435 -0.33 -27.49 -18.14
N ALA A 436 0.25 -26.30 -17.92
CA ALA A 436 1.20 -25.64 -18.80
C ALA A 436 2.63 -26.22 -18.66
N LYS A 437 3.52 -25.86 -19.58
CA LYS A 437 4.93 -26.22 -19.53
C LYS A 437 5.77 -25.12 -18.90
N LEU A 438 6.71 -25.49 -18.03
CA LEU A 438 7.76 -24.58 -17.52
C LEU A 438 9.08 -24.84 -18.25
N VAL A 439 9.74 -23.77 -18.71
CA VAL A 439 11.08 -23.84 -19.28
C VAL A 439 12.04 -22.96 -18.47
N MET A 440 13.21 -23.53 -18.14
CA MET A 440 14.22 -22.86 -17.32
C MET A 440 15.18 -22.10 -18.20
N ALA A 441 15.30 -20.79 -17.97
CA ALA A 441 16.35 -20.00 -18.59
C ALA A 441 17.73 -20.39 -18.02
N GLU A 442 18.79 -20.28 -18.81
CA GLU A 442 20.16 -20.46 -18.31
C GLU A 442 20.46 -19.49 -17.16
N PRO A 443 21.35 -19.87 -16.23
CA PRO A 443 21.86 -18.95 -15.22
C PRO A 443 22.31 -17.62 -15.88
N GLU A 444 22.01 -16.48 -15.26
CA GLU A 444 22.34 -15.12 -15.73
C GLU A 444 21.68 -14.66 -17.05
N ALA A 445 21.03 -15.52 -17.83
CA ALA A 445 20.37 -15.13 -19.09
C ALA A 445 19.34 -14.00 -18.91
N HIS A 446 18.73 -13.89 -17.73
CA HIS A 446 17.76 -12.84 -17.40
C HIS A 446 18.36 -11.42 -17.43
N ARG A 447 19.69 -11.27 -17.39
CA ARG A 447 20.40 -9.98 -17.44
C ARG A 447 20.73 -9.54 -18.87
N ASP A 448 20.63 -10.43 -19.85
CA ASP A 448 20.89 -10.16 -21.27
C ASP A 448 19.59 -10.22 -22.09
N PRO A 449 19.05 -9.07 -22.57
CA PRO A 449 17.86 -9.05 -23.40
C PRO A 449 17.94 -9.90 -24.66
N LEU A 450 19.14 -10.01 -25.28
CA LEU A 450 19.32 -10.84 -26.49
C LEU A 450 19.32 -12.33 -26.17
N ALA A 451 19.90 -12.73 -25.02
CA ALA A 451 19.81 -14.11 -24.54
C ALA A 451 18.33 -14.48 -24.24
N MET A 452 17.57 -13.56 -23.65
CA MET A 452 16.15 -13.76 -23.40
C MET A 452 15.33 -13.89 -24.69
N GLN A 453 15.62 -13.10 -25.74
CA GLN A 453 14.96 -13.24 -27.03
C GLN A 453 15.24 -14.63 -27.66
N ARG A 454 16.49 -15.09 -27.63
CA ARG A 454 16.86 -16.43 -28.12
C ARG A 454 16.13 -17.53 -27.35
N PHE A 455 16.12 -17.43 -26.03
CA PHE A 455 15.45 -18.38 -25.15
C PHE A 455 13.94 -18.44 -25.41
N PHE A 456 13.26 -17.29 -25.52
CA PHE A 456 11.84 -17.25 -25.81
C PHE A 456 11.51 -17.86 -27.19
N ALA A 457 12.32 -17.55 -28.19
CA ALA A 457 12.14 -18.11 -29.53
C ALA A 457 12.38 -19.63 -29.57
N GLN A 458 13.43 -20.10 -28.89
CA GLN A 458 13.81 -21.52 -28.87
C GLN A 458 12.73 -22.40 -28.25
N TYR A 459 12.14 -21.95 -27.14
CA TYR A 459 11.15 -22.75 -26.40
C TYR A 459 9.69 -22.39 -26.72
N GLY A 460 9.44 -21.38 -27.58
CA GLY A 460 8.10 -20.90 -27.87
C GLY A 460 7.39 -20.33 -26.65
N VAL A 461 8.11 -19.56 -25.83
CA VAL A 461 7.55 -19.00 -24.59
C VAL A 461 6.35 -18.13 -24.88
N THR A 462 5.23 -18.41 -24.21
CA THR A 462 3.98 -17.65 -24.35
C THR A 462 3.75 -16.68 -23.19
N THR A 463 4.28 -17.01 -22.02
CA THR A 463 4.00 -16.26 -20.78
C THR A 463 5.27 -16.00 -19.99
N THR A 464 5.50 -14.74 -19.67
CA THR A 464 6.59 -14.28 -18.79
C THR A 464 6.21 -12.96 -18.15
N HIS A 465 6.93 -12.53 -17.11
CA HIS A 465 6.79 -11.19 -16.56
C HIS A 465 8.12 -10.45 -16.55
N PHE A 466 8.06 -9.13 -16.41
CA PHE A 466 9.23 -8.27 -16.29
C PHE A 466 9.00 -7.21 -15.20
N VAL A 467 10.05 -6.84 -14.50
CA VAL A 467 10.07 -5.56 -13.81
C VAL A 467 10.19 -4.42 -14.85
N PRO A 468 9.63 -3.23 -14.60
CA PRO A 468 9.55 -2.17 -15.63
C PRO A 468 10.89 -1.81 -16.30
N SER A 469 11.98 -1.74 -15.55
CA SER A 469 13.31 -1.41 -16.08
C SER A 469 13.84 -2.48 -17.05
N MET A 470 13.62 -3.76 -16.72
CA MET A 470 14.02 -4.87 -17.61
C MET A 470 13.13 -4.95 -18.84
N LEU A 471 11.84 -4.67 -18.70
CA LEU A 471 10.93 -4.61 -19.86
C LEU A 471 11.38 -3.52 -20.84
N ALA A 472 11.71 -2.34 -20.33
CA ALA A 472 12.22 -1.25 -21.17
C ALA A 472 13.48 -1.65 -21.93
N ALA A 473 14.46 -2.28 -21.24
CA ALA A 473 15.67 -2.79 -21.88
C ALA A 473 15.40 -3.89 -22.92
N PHE A 474 14.46 -4.81 -22.62
CA PHE A 474 14.06 -5.86 -23.53
C PHE A 474 13.37 -5.30 -24.79
N ILE A 475 12.42 -4.36 -24.62
CA ILE A 475 11.75 -3.70 -25.75
C ILE A 475 12.77 -2.91 -26.61
N ALA A 476 13.69 -2.17 -25.99
CA ALA A 476 14.72 -1.43 -26.72
C ALA A 476 15.66 -2.32 -27.54
N SER A 477 15.81 -3.60 -27.15
CA SER A 477 16.63 -4.58 -27.87
C SER A 477 15.91 -5.25 -29.06
N LEU A 478 14.59 -5.05 -29.20
CA LEU A 478 13.80 -5.65 -30.29
C LEU A 478 14.05 -4.93 -31.61
N THR A 479 14.26 -5.72 -32.67
CA THR A 479 14.23 -5.24 -34.06
C THR A 479 12.93 -5.69 -34.72
N PRO A 480 12.47 -5.06 -35.81
CA PRO A 480 11.27 -5.53 -36.56
C PRO A 480 11.35 -7.02 -36.95
N ALA A 481 12.52 -7.50 -37.33
CA ALA A 481 12.73 -8.90 -37.68
C ALA A 481 12.65 -9.83 -36.45
N SER A 482 13.19 -9.41 -35.29
CA SER A 482 13.12 -10.22 -34.08
C SER A 482 11.74 -10.22 -33.42
N ALA A 483 11.00 -9.13 -33.55
CA ALA A 483 9.65 -9.02 -32.98
C ALA A 483 8.61 -9.87 -33.74
N GLY A 484 8.69 -9.92 -35.06
CA GLY A 484 7.71 -10.64 -35.89
C GLY A 484 7.85 -12.15 -35.87
N GLU A 485 9.07 -12.68 -36.01
CA GLU A 485 9.29 -14.13 -36.14
C GLU A 485 9.57 -14.84 -34.83
N LYS A 486 10.37 -14.19 -33.96
CA LYS A 486 10.90 -14.85 -32.73
C LYS A 486 9.99 -14.76 -31.53
N LEU A 487 9.10 -13.78 -31.48
CA LEU A 487 8.25 -13.53 -30.31
C LEU A 487 6.75 -13.66 -30.61
N ARG A 488 6.39 -14.25 -31.75
CA ARG A 488 4.99 -14.45 -32.17
C ARG A 488 4.13 -15.25 -31.19
N PHE A 489 4.77 -16.01 -30.30
CA PHE A 489 4.09 -16.81 -29.26
C PHE A 489 3.83 -16.04 -27.98
N LEU A 490 4.55 -14.91 -27.74
CA LEU A 490 4.46 -14.18 -26.49
C LEU A 490 3.10 -13.48 -26.37
N LYS A 491 2.33 -13.87 -25.38
CA LYS A 491 1.06 -13.23 -25.02
C LYS A 491 1.36 -12.12 -24.00
N ALA A 492 1.02 -10.87 -24.33
CA ALA A 492 1.12 -9.78 -23.38
C ALA A 492 0.05 -9.94 -22.30
N ARG A 493 0.47 -10.19 -21.06
CA ARG A 493 -0.40 -10.21 -19.88
C ARG A 493 0.14 -9.19 -18.90
N PHE A 494 -0.68 -8.19 -18.55
CA PHE A 494 -0.33 -7.18 -17.57
C PHE A 494 -0.66 -7.72 -16.17
N LEU A 495 0.36 -8.00 -15.40
CA LEU A 495 0.27 -8.43 -14.00
C LEU A 495 0.44 -7.23 -13.07
#